data_f5ab2ffdbea566e052a0e8fa969eaaea
#
_entry.id   f5ab2ffdbea566e052a0e8fa969eaaea
#
_cell.length_a   1.000
_cell.length_b   1.000
_cell.length_c   1.000
_cell.angle_alpha   90.00
_cell.angle_beta   90.00
_cell.angle_gamma   90.00
#
_symmetry.space_group_name_H-M   'P 1'
#
loop_
_entity.id
_entity.type
_entity.pdbx_description
1 polymer ?
#
loop_
_entity_poly.entity_id
_entity_poly.type
_entity_poly.pdbx_seq_one_letter_code
_entity_poly.pdbx_strand_id
1 'polypeptide(L)'
;MSTEAATYLLSAVAVGLGATLFMDLWALFLNRTFGTPLANYCLVGRWFRHMSEGTFSHTSIASASQKHFECAVGWIAHYVIGAVYALTLVLVSGNWLAQPSLLPALLFGIGTVLVPFLVMQPSFGLGIAASRTPNPTQARLRSLMAHTTFGVGLYVCAVGVRYVVPVHA
;
A
#
# COMPACT_ATOMS: atom_id res chain seq x y z
N MET A 1 15.94 19.29 13.78
CA MET A 1 14.72 19.28 12.96
C MET A 1 13.77 20.29 13.57
N SER A 2 13.26 21.26 12.81
CA SER A 2 12.29 22.23 13.35
C SER A 2 10.99 21.51 13.75
N THR A 3 10.24 22.10 14.71
CA THR A 3 8.95 21.55 15.13
C THR A 3 7.98 21.44 13.94
N GLU A 4 8.03 22.37 13.01
CA GLU A 4 7.23 22.38 11.79
C GLU A 4 7.56 21.20 10.86
N ALA A 5 8.84 20.93 10.63
CA ALA A 5 9.26 19.77 9.82
C ALA A 5 8.82 18.44 10.45
N ALA A 6 8.91 18.33 11.78
CA ALA A 6 8.41 17.16 12.50
C ALA A 6 6.90 16.98 12.32
N THR A 7 6.12 18.06 12.50
CA THR A 7 4.65 18.06 12.34
C THR A 7 4.27 17.66 10.91
N TYR A 8 4.97 18.20 9.91
CA TYR A 8 4.73 17.89 8.50
C TYR A 8 4.96 16.39 8.19
N LEU A 9 6.08 15.83 8.67
CA LEU A 9 6.39 14.41 8.47
C LEU A 9 5.40 13.49 9.21
N LEU A 10 5.05 13.82 10.45
CA LEU A 10 4.05 13.06 11.21
C LEU A 10 2.67 13.10 10.54
N SER A 11 2.29 14.24 9.99
CA SER A 11 1.05 14.39 9.22
C SER A 11 1.06 13.51 7.97
N ALA A 12 2.18 13.45 7.24
CA ALA A 12 2.33 12.57 6.07
C ALA A 12 2.22 11.09 6.46
N VAL A 13 2.82 10.68 7.56
CA VAL A 13 2.69 9.31 8.09
C VAL A 13 1.23 9.01 8.45
N ALA A 14 0.55 9.93 9.16
CA ALA A 14 -0.86 9.76 9.52
C ALA A 14 -1.76 9.62 8.27
N VAL A 15 -1.50 10.41 7.22
CA VAL A 15 -2.20 10.29 5.93
C VAL A 15 -1.97 8.92 5.31
N GLY A 16 -0.74 8.40 5.32
CA GLY A 16 -0.43 7.07 4.76
C GLY A 16 -1.11 5.93 5.51
N LEU A 17 -1.08 5.96 6.84
CA LEU A 17 -1.78 4.98 7.68
C LEU A 17 -3.29 5.04 7.46
N GLY A 18 -3.86 6.25 7.42
CA GLY A 18 -5.29 6.46 7.17
C GLY A 18 -5.71 6.00 5.76
N ALA A 19 -4.91 6.28 4.73
CA ALA A 19 -5.17 5.82 3.36
C ALA A 19 -5.13 4.29 3.24
N THR A 20 -4.21 3.65 3.95
CA THR A 20 -4.11 2.18 4.02
C THR A 20 -5.35 1.60 4.69
N LEU A 21 -5.77 2.16 5.83
CA LEU A 21 -7.01 1.76 6.50
C LEU A 21 -8.23 1.98 5.60
N PHE A 22 -8.31 3.09 4.88
CA PHE A 22 -9.39 3.37 3.94
C PHE A 22 -9.47 2.29 2.83
N MET A 23 -8.33 1.90 2.29
CA MET A 23 -8.23 0.81 1.30
C MET A 23 -8.67 -0.53 1.90
N ASP A 24 -8.28 -0.85 3.13
CA ASP A 24 -8.67 -2.10 3.81
C ASP A 24 -10.17 -2.15 4.10
N LEU A 25 -10.76 -1.03 4.53
CA LEU A 25 -12.22 -0.92 4.74
C LEU A 25 -12.99 -1.09 3.44
N TRP A 26 -12.50 -0.51 2.34
CA TRP A 26 -13.06 -0.71 1.01
C TRP A 26 -12.98 -2.18 0.57
N ALA A 27 -11.82 -2.82 0.75
CA ALA A 27 -11.65 -4.23 0.45
C ALA A 27 -12.60 -5.12 1.28
N LEU A 28 -12.76 -4.80 2.56
CA LEU A 28 -13.71 -5.50 3.44
C LEU A 28 -15.17 -5.31 2.99
N PHE A 29 -15.55 -4.10 2.59
CA PHE A 29 -16.87 -3.82 2.01
C PHE A 29 -17.10 -4.68 0.76
N LEU A 30 -16.17 -4.71 -0.18
CA LEU A 30 -16.28 -5.53 -1.38
C LEU A 30 -16.32 -7.04 -1.07
N ASN A 31 -15.58 -7.47 -0.08
CA ASN A 31 -15.61 -8.87 0.35
C ASN A 31 -17.00 -9.26 0.90
N ARG A 32 -17.57 -8.41 1.77
CA ARG A 32 -18.87 -8.70 2.39
C ARG A 32 -20.04 -8.59 1.43
N THR A 33 -19.96 -7.68 0.46
CA THR A 33 -21.07 -7.39 -0.46
C THR A 33 -21.02 -8.29 -1.71
N PHE A 34 -19.81 -8.52 -2.23
CA PHE A 34 -19.63 -9.19 -3.53
C PHE A 34 -18.77 -10.46 -3.45
N GLY A 35 -18.35 -10.89 -2.25
CA GLY A 35 -17.50 -12.06 -2.08
C GLY A 35 -16.10 -11.92 -2.66
N THR A 36 -15.63 -10.69 -2.91
CA THR A 36 -14.28 -10.44 -3.46
C THR A 36 -13.21 -10.92 -2.47
N PRO A 37 -12.28 -11.82 -2.87
CA PRO A 37 -11.25 -12.30 -1.98
C PRO A 37 -10.37 -11.17 -1.44
N LEU A 38 -10.11 -11.18 -0.13
CA LEU A 38 -9.19 -10.27 0.53
C LEU A 38 -7.73 -10.62 0.19
N ALA A 39 -6.86 -9.62 0.22
CA ALA A 39 -5.43 -9.85 0.12
C ALA A 39 -4.91 -10.64 1.33
N ASN A 40 -4.02 -11.60 1.09
CA ASN A 40 -3.41 -12.38 2.16
C ASN A 40 -2.04 -11.78 2.54
N TYR A 41 -2.06 -10.87 3.50
CA TYR A 41 -0.83 -10.22 3.98
C TYR A 41 0.13 -11.17 4.71
N CYS A 42 -0.34 -12.35 5.18
CA CYS A 42 0.57 -13.37 5.71
C CYS A 42 1.60 -13.82 4.67
N LEU A 43 1.23 -13.88 3.38
CA LEU A 43 2.17 -14.21 2.31
C LEU A 43 3.21 -13.10 2.09
N VAL A 44 2.85 -11.85 2.28
CA VAL A 44 3.79 -10.72 2.25
C VAL A 44 4.80 -10.86 3.40
N GLY A 45 4.32 -11.13 4.60
CA GLY A 45 5.19 -11.35 5.76
C GLY A 45 6.06 -12.61 5.63
N ARG A 46 5.52 -13.68 5.04
CA ARG A 46 6.30 -14.88 4.70
C ARG A 46 7.46 -14.53 3.78
N TRP A 47 7.20 -13.75 2.75
CA TRP A 47 8.22 -13.29 1.81
C TRP A 47 9.32 -12.47 2.50
N PHE A 48 8.96 -11.47 3.31
CA PHE A 48 9.92 -10.69 4.08
C PHE A 48 10.77 -11.56 5.03
N ARG A 49 10.17 -12.58 5.65
CA ARG A 49 10.89 -13.51 6.51
C ARG A 49 11.87 -14.39 5.71
N HIS A 50 11.50 -14.83 4.52
CA HIS A 50 12.42 -15.56 3.63
C HIS A 50 13.53 -14.66 3.09
N MET A 51 13.25 -13.37 2.82
CA MET A 51 14.28 -12.40 2.40
C MET A 51 15.37 -12.23 3.46
N SER A 52 15.01 -12.25 4.75
CA SER A 52 16.02 -12.20 5.83
C SER A 52 16.95 -13.43 5.87
N GLU A 53 16.58 -14.49 5.18
CA GLU A 53 17.37 -15.73 5.02
C GLU A 53 18.02 -15.82 3.62
N GLY A 54 18.00 -14.73 2.84
CA GLY A 54 18.60 -14.65 1.51
C GLY A 54 17.73 -15.19 0.36
N THR A 55 16.46 -15.56 0.62
CA THR A 55 15.54 -16.06 -0.42
C THR A 55 14.57 -14.96 -0.84
N PHE A 56 14.77 -14.40 -2.04
CA PHE A 56 14.02 -13.24 -2.54
C PHE A 56 12.88 -13.62 -3.49
N SER A 57 12.90 -14.82 -4.07
CA SER A 57 11.88 -15.26 -5.02
C SER A 57 11.52 -16.74 -4.79
N HIS A 58 10.28 -17.08 -5.12
CA HIS A 58 9.70 -18.39 -4.92
C HIS A 58 8.99 -18.86 -6.18
N THR A 59 9.01 -20.16 -6.44
CA THR A 59 8.13 -20.75 -7.46
C THR A 59 6.65 -20.55 -7.09
N SER A 60 6.36 -20.67 -5.79
CA SER A 60 5.07 -20.34 -5.19
C SER A 60 5.28 -19.98 -3.73
N ILE A 61 5.03 -18.74 -3.36
CA ILE A 61 5.08 -18.30 -1.95
C ILE A 61 4.05 -19.01 -1.08
N ALA A 62 2.91 -19.39 -1.67
CA ALA A 62 1.86 -20.08 -0.93
C ALA A 62 2.29 -21.49 -0.48
N SER A 63 3.16 -22.17 -1.24
CA SER A 63 3.71 -23.49 -0.90
C SER A 63 5.04 -23.41 -0.16
N ALA A 64 5.63 -22.21 -0.01
CA ALA A 64 6.86 -22.05 0.76
C ALA A 64 6.61 -22.31 2.26
N SER A 65 7.67 -22.72 2.97
CA SER A 65 7.57 -22.98 4.43
C SER A 65 7.05 -21.76 5.19
N GLN A 66 6.08 -22.01 6.07
CA GLN A 66 5.52 -20.96 6.92
C GLN A 66 6.58 -20.43 7.89
N LYS A 67 6.51 -19.16 8.20
CA LYS A 67 7.43 -18.48 9.10
C LYS A 67 6.72 -17.96 10.35
N HIS A 68 7.41 -18.02 11.46
CA HIS A 68 6.88 -17.49 12.73
C HIS A 68 6.51 -16.01 12.58
N PHE A 69 5.33 -15.62 13.09
CA PHE A 69 4.80 -14.25 13.02
C PHE A 69 4.62 -13.67 11.60
N GLU A 70 4.59 -14.50 10.55
CA GLU A 70 4.46 -14.01 9.16
C GLU A 70 3.24 -13.09 8.95
N CYS A 71 2.11 -13.38 9.60
CA CYS A 71 0.93 -12.52 9.47
C CYS A 71 1.13 -11.15 10.14
N ALA A 72 1.74 -11.12 11.32
CA ALA A 72 2.04 -9.86 12.00
C ALA A 72 3.04 -9.02 11.18
N VAL A 73 4.11 -9.65 10.68
CA VAL A 73 5.10 -8.99 9.80
C VAL A 73 4.43 -8.45 8.54
N GLY A 74 3.54 -9.22 7.92
CA GLY A 74 2.83 -8.80 6.71
C GLY A 74 1.91 -7.60 6.93
N TRP A 75 1.15 -7.58 8.02
CA TRP A 75 0.30 -6.45 8.38
C TRP A 75 1.11 -5.20 8.74
N ILE A 76 2.17 -5.34 9.53
CA ILE A 76 3.07 -4.22 9.85
C ILE A 76 3.68 -3.66 8.57
N ALA A 77 4.22 -4.52 7.70
CA ALA A 77 4.81 -4.11 6.43
C ALA A 77 3.79 -3.37 5.55
N HIS A 78 2.54 -3.84 5.48
CA HIS A 78 1.47 -3.20 4.72
C HIS A 78 1.25 -1.74 5.14
N TYR A 79 1.11 -1.47 6.43
CA TYR A 79 0.93 -0.11 6.95
C TYR A 79 2.20 0.74 6.83
N VAL A 80 3.37 0.16 7.07
CA VAL A 80 4.66 0.86 6.88
C VAL A 80 4.85 1.28 5.42
N ILE A 81 4.55 0.39 4.46
CA ILE A 81 4.62 0.71 3.03
C ILE A 81 3.66 1.84 2.68
N GLY A 82 2.43 1.82 3.21
CA GLY A 82 1.47 2.91 3.01
C GLY A 82 1.97 4.25 3.55
N ALA A 83 2.59 4.27 4.74
CA ALA A 83 3.21 5.47 5.30
C ALA A 83 4.39 5.96 4.45
N VAL A 84 5.26 5.05 3.98
CA VAL A 84 6.38 5.38 3.07
C VAL A 84 5.87 5.96 1.74
N TYR A 85 4.80 5.42 1.19
CA TYR A 85 4.20 5.96 -0.03
C TYR A 85 3.66 7.38 0.19
N ALA A 86 2.97 7.67 1.30
CA ALA A 86 2.51 9.01 1.59
C ALA A 86 3.67 10.00 1.78
N LEU A 87 4.72 9.60 2.49
CA LEU A 87 5.96 10.38 2.61
C LEU A 87 6.57 10.66 1.23
N THR A 88 6.65 9.65 0.37
CA THR A 88 7.17 9.81 -1.00
C THR A 88 6.33 10.80 -1.79
N LEU A 89 4.99 10.69 -1.76
CA LEU A 89 4.10 11.64 -2.43
C LEU A 89 4.38 13.07 -1.98
N VAL A 90 4.47 13.28 -0.66
CA VAL A 90 4.70 14.60 -0.08
C VAL A 90 6.07 15.16 -0.49
N LEU A 91 7.11 14.33 -0.53
CA LEU A 91 8.45 14.73 -0.94
C LEU A 91 8.54 15.11 -2.43
N VAL A 92 7.84 14.38 -3.31
CA VAL A 92 7.89 14.65 -4.76
C VAL A 92 6.90 15.72 -5.21
N SER A 93 5.85 15.96 -4.44
CA SER A 93 4.79 16.94 -4.78
C SER A 93 4.91 18.26 -3.98
N GLY A 94 6.01 18.45 -3.24
CA GLY A 94 6.31 19.68 -2.50
C GLY A 94 5.19 20.05 -1.51
N ASN A 95 4.42 21.08 -1.84
CA ASN A 95 3.39 21.66 -0.96
C ASN A 95 2.03 20.93 -0.98
N TRP A 96 1.96 19.71 -1.53
CA TRP A 96 0.68 19.00 -1.71
C TRP A 96 -0.09 18.78 -0.39
N LEU A 97 0.59 18.54 0.71
CA LEU A 97 -0.06 18.30 2.01
C LEU A 97 -0.75 19.57 2.57
N ALA A 98 -0.21 20.75 2.27
CA ALA A 98 -0.83 22.02 2.65
C ALA A 98 -2.02 22.40 1.73
N GLN A 99 -1.99 21.93 0.48
CA GLN A 99 -3.06 22.12 -0.50
C GLN A 99 -3.41 20.79 -1.20
N PRO A 100 -4.06 19.86 -0.50
CA PRO A 100 -4.36 18.55 -1.07
C PRO A 100 -5.25 18.66 -2.30
N SER A 101 -4.87 17.94 -3.36
CA SER A 101 -5.64 17.80 -4.57
C SER A 101 -5.74 16.33 -4.99
N LEU A 102 -6.87 15.95 -5.56
CA LEU A 102 -7.17 14.55 -5.87
C LEU A 102 -6.25 13.99 -6.96
N LEU A 103 -5.96 14.75 -8.01
CA LEU A 103 -5.27 14.23 -9.19
C LEU A 103 -3.85 13.71 -8.86
N PRO A 104 -2.97 14.45 -8.18
CA PRO A 104 -1.66 13.92 -7.78
C PRO A 104 -1.75 12.68 -6.89
N ALA A 105 -2.65 12.68 -5.91
CA ALA A 105 -2.86 11.54 -5.02
C ALA A 105 -3.32 10.29 -5.79
N LEU A 106 -4.26 10.46 -6.71
CA LEU A 106 -4.80 9.39 -7.53
C LEU A 106 -3.75 8.81 -8.48
N LEU A 107 -3.04 9.67 -9.21
CA LEU A 107 -1.97 9.25 -10.13
C LEU A 107 -0.84 8.54 -9.39
N PHE A 108 -0.45 9.07 -8.24
CA PHE A 108 0.56 8.44 -7.39
C PHE A 108 0.07 7.09 -6.86
N GLY A 109 -1.14 7.04 -6.30
CA GLY A 109 -1.74 5.80 -5.80
C GLY A 109 -1.78 4.72 -6.88
N ILE A 110 -2.29 5.03 -8.08
CA ILE A 110 -2.29 4.10 -9.22
C ILE A 110 -0.85 3.70 -9.58
N GLY A 111 0.08 4.64 -9.62
CA GLY A 111 1.49 4.38 -9.95
C GLY A 111 2.16 3.40 -8.99
N THR A 112 1.77 3.39 -7.72
CA THR A 112 2.32 2.43 -6.73
C THR A 112 1.99 0.97 -7.04
N VAL A 113 1.02 0.68 -7.94
CA VAL A 113 0.73 -0.69 -8.42
C VAL A 113 1.91 -1.34 -9.16
N LEU A 114 2.84 -0.52 -9.66
CA LEU A 114 4.05 -1.04 -10.32
C LEU A 114 4.90 -1.88 -9.36
N VAL A 115 4.91 -1.56 -8.07
CA VAL A 115 5.67 -2.34 -7.08
C VAL A 115 5.14 -3.77 -6.95
N PRO A 116 3.84 -4.02 -6.68
CA PRO A 116 3.35 -5.39 -6.70
C PRO A 116 3.46 -6.04 -8.10
N PHE A 117 3.25 -5.33 -9.19
CA PHE A 117 3.29 -5.92 -10.54
C PHE A 117 4.69 -6.37 -10.95
N LEU A 118 5.71 -5.59 -10.64
CA LEU A 118 7.08 -5.80 -11.14
C LEU A 118 8.01 -6.45 -10.11
N VAL A 119 7.69 -6.37 -8.81
CA VAL A 119 8.55 -6.87 -7.75
C VAL A 119 7.85 -8.00 -6.96
N MET A 120 6.75 -7.70 -6.29
CA MET A 120 6.13 -8.64 -5.36
C MET A 120 5.54 -9.88 -6.07
N GLN A 121 4.72 -9.68 -7.09
CA GLN A 121 4.06 -10.80 -7.80
C GLN A 121 5.05 -11.72 -8.50
N PRO A 122 6.09 -11.23 -9.20
CA PRO A 122 7.16 -12.09 -9.72
C PRO A 122 7.87 -12.87 -8.61
N SER A 123 8.21 -12.21 -7.49
CA SER A 123 8.86 -12.84 -6.34
C SER A 123 7.99 -13.90 -5.65
N PHE A 124 6.67 -13.80 -5.78
CA PHE A 124 5.71 -14.79 -5.29
C PHE A 124 5.53 -15.98 -6.24
N GLY A 125 6.12 -15.96 -7.45
CA GLY A 125 5.91 -16.95 -8.48
C GLY A 125 4.69 -16.70 -9.37
N LEU A 126 3.98 -15.56 -9.17
CA LEU A 126 2.77 -15.21 -9.92
C LEU A 126 3.07 -14.59 -11.31
N GLY A 127 4.35 -14.35 -11.62
CA GLY A 127 4.78 -13.67 -12.84
C GLY A 127 4.55 -12.17 -12.82
N ILE A 128 5.08 -11.47 -13.81
CA ILE A 128 4.93 -10.02 -13.97
C ILE A 128 3.44 -9.72 -14.17
N ALA A 129 2.93 -8.77 -13.38
CA ALA A 129 1.53 -8.36 -13.37
C ALA A 129 0.57 -9.58 -13.34
N ALA A 130 0.85 -10.51 -12.44
CA ALA A 130 0.06 -11.74 -12.22
C ALA A 130 -0.10 -12.65 -13.46
N SER A 131 0.83 -12.59 -14.42
CA SER A 131 0.73 -13.29 -15.70
C SER A 131 0.62 -14.82 -15.60
N ARG A 132 1.03 -15.41 -14.47
CA ARG A 132 0.98 -16.85 -14.21
C ARG A 132 -0.18 -17.28 -13.33
N THR A 133 -1.11 -16.36 -12.98
CA THR A 133 -2.31 -16.71 -12.24
C THR A 133 -3.39 -17.31 -13.16
N PRO A 134 -4.35 -18.08 -12.63
CA PRO A 134 -5.42 -18.66 -13.46
C PRO A 134 -6.28 -17.59 -14.16
N ASN A 135 -6.41 -16.40 -13.60
CA ASN A 135 -7.14 -15.29 -14.20
C ASN A 135 -6.35 -13.98 -14.06
N PRO A 136 -5.36 -13.72 -14.95
CA PRO A 136 -4.49 -12.55 -14.85
C PRO A 136 -5.23 -11.22 -14.93
N THR A 137 -6.24 -11.12 -15.78
CA THR A 137 -7.04 -9.87 -15.94
C THR A 137 -7.74 -9.50 -14.64
N GLN A 138 -8.39 -10.46 -13.99
CA GLN A 138 -9.06 -10.22 -12.71
C GLN A 138 -8.05 -9.84 -11.60
N ALA A 139 -6.90 -10.50 -11.56
CA ALA A 139 -5.84 -10.18 -10.59
C ALA A 139 -5.31 -8.75 -10.79
N ARG A 140 -5.08 -8.33 -12.04
CA ARG A 140 -4.66 -6.96 -12.38
C ARG A 140 -5.70 -5.93 -12.00
N LEU A 141 -6.97 -6.16 -12.34
CA LEU A 141 -8.06 -5.24 -11.99
C LEU A 141 -8.21 -5.07 -10.49
N ARG A 142 -8.08 -6.15 -9.71
CA ARG A 142 -8.11 -6.08 -8.23
C ARG A 142 -6.94 -5.26 -7.69
N SER A 143 -5.73 -5.46 -8.21
CA SER A 143 -4.57 -4.67 -7.81
C SER A 143 -4.75 -3.19 -8.16
N LEU A 144 -5.19 -2.88 -9.38
CA LEU A 144 -5.47 -1.50 -9.81
C LEU A 144 -6.55 -0.85 -8.94
N MET A 145 -7.64 -1.55 -8.67
CA MET A 145 -8.71 -1.05 -7.80
C MET A 145 -8.20 -0.75 -6.39
N ALA A 146 -7.42 -1.63 -5.79
CA ALA A 146 -6.84 -1.41 -4.45
C ALA A 146 -5.94 -0.15 -4.44
N HIS A 147 -5.05 -0.01 -5.41
CA HIS A 147 -4.14 1.14 -5.51
C HIS A 147 -4.85 2.44 -5.87
N THR A 148 -5.91 2.38 -6.69
CA THR A 148 -6.81 3.52 -6.94
C THR A 148 -7.50 3.96 -5.64
N THR A 149 -8.04 3.00 -4.87
CA THR A 149 -8.68 3.28 -3.59
C THR A 149 -7.69 3.87 -2.58
N PHE A 150 -6.43 3.37 -2.56
CA PHE A 150 -5.36 3.97 -1.76
C PHE A 150 -5.11 5.43 -2.16
N GLY A 151 -5.07 5.74 -3.46
CA GLY A 151 -4.93 7.11 -3.96
C GLY A 151 -6.07 8.04 -3.53
N VAL A 152 -7.31 7.56 -3.57
CA VAL A 152 -8.48 8.29 -3.02
C VAL A 152 -8.31 8.48 -1.51
N GLY A 153 -7.90 7.44 -0.79
CA GLY A 153 -7.62 7.48 0.64
C GLY A 153 -6.56 8.51 1.01
N LEU A 154 -5.47 8.62 0.23
CA LEU A 154 -4.45 9.64 0.43
C LEU A 154 -5.06 11.05 0.41
N TYR A 155 -5.89 11.33 -0.60
CA TYR A 155 -6.55 12.63 -0.72
C TYR A 155 -7.51 12.90 0.45
N VAL A 156 -8.40 11.97 0.75
CA VAL A 156 -9.40 12.12 1.82
C VAL A 156 -8.74 12.33 3.18
N CYS A 157 -7.71 11.54 3.49
CA CYS A 157 -6.97 11.65 4.75
C CYS A 157 -6.15 12.94 4.82
N ALA A 158 -5.55 13.39 3.71
CA ALA A 158 -4.82 14.66 3.68
C ALA A 158 -5.74 15.86 3.92
N VAL A 159 -6.93 15.86 3.31
CA VAL A 159 -7.96 16.87 3.59
C VAL A 159 -8.35 16.86 5.06
N GLY A 160 -8.59 15.67 5.64
CA GLY A 160 -8.92 15.51 7.06
C GLY A 160 -7.81 16.04 7.98
N VAL A 161 -6.56 15.67 7.72
CA VAL A 161 -5.40 16.12 8.52
C VAL A 161 -5.24 17.64 8.48
N ARG A 162 -5.44 18.26 7.31
CA ARG A 162 -5.37 19.73 7.17
C ARG A 162 -6.37 20.48 8.06
N TYR A 163 -7.56 19.92 8.31
CA TYR A 163 -8.54 20.53 9.21
C TYR A 163 -8.16 20.44 10.69
N VAL A 164 -7.33 19.46 11.06
CA VAL A 164 -6.97 19.18 12.46
C VAL A 164 -5.60 19.77 12.82
N VAL A 165 -4.68 19.78 11.86
CA VAL A 165 -3.29 20.21 12.05
C VAL A 165 -3.01 21.38 11.10
N PRO A 166 -2.60 22.57 11.58
CA PRO A 166 -2.17 23.65 10.71
C PRO A 166 -0.86 23.24 10.02
N VAL A 167 -0.96 22.72 8.81
CA VAL A 167 0.17 22.35 7.97
C VAL A 167 0.54 23.60 7.15
N HIS A 168 1.57 24.30 7.59
CA HIS A 168 2.16 25.42 6.84
C HIS A 168 3.21 24.90 5.88
N ALA A 169 3.29 25.55 4.72
CA ALA A 169 4.27 25.24 3.68
C ALA A 169 5.62 25.90 3.98
#